data_ef262ee4380b77efeb1401bdb99854bd
#
_entry.id   ef262ee4380b77efeb1401bdb99854bd
#
_cell.length_a   1.000
_cell.length_b   1.000
_cell.length_c   1.000
_cell.angle_alpha   90.00
_cell.angle_beta   90.00
_cell.angle_gamma   90.00
#
_symmetry.space_group_name_H-M   'P 1'
#
loop_
_entity.id
_entity.type
_entity.pdbx_description
1 polymer ?
#
loop_
_entity_poly.entity_id
_entity_poly.type
_entity_poly.pdbx_seq_one_letter_code
_entity_poly.pdbx_strand_id
1 'polypeptide(L)'
;MSEQRLKNFKVLTRCLHRFELFKKKDGSRVFSLTLANLSPELLRQIEDFLTDEKAIFLRYPEIYEQFPYSAKIAVKTPKRKRPPILDDEGNEVPKGMPKPRGQNTVADLLTRLRAFILWAIDNGYTTNNPFKHFSIGEIVYGTPIYISNEERNKLLETDLSDDKEVETQRDIFVFQCLVGCRVSDLYKMTYRSIINGAVEYIPRKTKEDRPITVRVPLNDTALKLIAKYQDYSRDMLFPFNTEQNYNRKIKIAFQRAGLDRIVTVLDQQTRQEVQRPLYEVASSHMARRTFIGNIYKKVKDPNLVGALSGHKEGSKAFARYRDIDEEMKKELIGFLD
;
A
#
# COMPACT_ATOMS: atom_id res chain seq x y z
N MET A 1 -5.91 -21.19 -3.82
CA MET A 1 -6.13 -19.71 -3.67
C MET A 1 -5.39 -19.24 -2.42
N SER A 2 -4.57 -18.16 -2.51
CA SER A 2 -3.83 -17.64 -1.34
C SER A 2 -4.78 -17.10 -0.26
N GLU A 3 -4.35 -17.15 1.01
CA GLU A 3 -5.12 -16.64 2.15
C GLU A 3 -5.50 -15.17 1.98
N GLN A 4 -4.59 -14.35 1.44
CA GLN A 4 -4.86 -12.93 1.17
C GLN A 4 -5.94 -12.75 0.11
N ARG A 5 -5.94 -13.56 -0.94
CA ARG A 5 -6.98 -13.52 -1.98
C ARG A 5 -8.34 -13.88 -1.40
N LEU A 6 -8.40 -14.90 -0.53
CA LEU A 6 -9.63 -15.26 0.17
C LEU A 6 -10.14 -14.10 1.06
N LYS A 7 -9.26 -13.44 1.83
CA LYS A 7 -9.63 -12.25 2.63
C LYS A 7 -10.22 -11.15 1.76
N ASN A 8 -9.64 -10.91 0.59
CA ASN A 8 -10.12 -9.90 -0.35
C ASN A 8 -11.51 -10.23 -0.90
N PHE A 9 -11.79 -11.49 -1.24
CA PHE A 9 -13.14 -11.91 -1.64
C PHE A 9 -14.16 -11.79 -0.50
N LYS A 10 -13.79 -12.12 0.74
CA LYS A 10 -14.65 -11.88 1.91
C LYS A 10 -15.01 -10.40 2.11
N VAL A 11 -14.10 -9.48 1.77
CA VAL A 11 -14.41 -8.03 1.75
C VAL A 11 -15.44 -7.72 0.68
N LEU A 12 -15.24 -8.20 -0.55
CA LEU A 12 -16.18 -8.01 -1.66
C LEU A 12 -17.58 -8.57 -1.30
N THR A 13 -17.65 -9.78 -0.79
CA THR A 13 -18.94 -10.41 -0.38
C THR A 13 -19.70 -9.53 0.61
N ARG A 14 -19.03 -9.00 1.65
CA ARG A 14 -19.69 -8.07 2.58
C ARG A 14 -20.18 -6.78 1.92
N CYS A 15 -19.40 -6.24 0.95
CA CYS A 15 -19.84 -5.07 0.17
C CYS A 15 -21.12 -5.38 -0.62
N LEU A 16 -21.18 -6.53 -1.29
CA LEU A 16 -22.35 -6.93 -2.09
C LEU A 16 -23.58 -7.20 -1.21
N HIS A 17 -23.42 -7.81 -0.04
CA HIS A 17 -24.52 -7.96 0.92
C HIS A 17 -25.06 -6.61 1.43
N ARG A 18 -24.18 -5.66 1.73
CA ARG A 18 -24.61 -4.30 2.09
C ARG A 18 -25.35 -3.60 0.95
N PHE A 19 -24.85 -3.74 -0.28
CA PHE A 19 -25.53 -3.22 -1.46
C PHE A 19 -26.94 -3.82 -1.63
N GLU A 20 -27.07 -5.12 -1.46
CA GLU A 20 -28.38 -5.80 -1.52
C GLU A 20 -29.37 -5.27 -0.47
N LEU A 21 -28.89 -5.10 0.79
CA LEU A 21 -29.70 -4.51 1.84
C LEU A 21 -30.06 -3.04 1.57
N PHE A 22 -29.12 -2.27 1.04
CA PHE A 22 -29.37 -0.89 0.62
C PHE A 22 -30.46 -0.82 -0.43
N LYS A 23 -30.43 -1.65 -1.46
CA LYS A 23 -31.47 -1.72 -2.50
C LYS A 23 -32.85 -2.08 -1.93
N LYS A 24 -32.89 -2.97 -0.93
CA LYS A 24 -34.16 -3.32 -0.23
C LYS A 24 -34.75 -2.14 0.56
N LYS A 25 -33.89 -1.32 1.15
CA LYS A 25 -34.27 -0.11 1.88
C LYS A 25 -34.67 1.05 0.99
N ASP A 26 -33.96 1.21 -0.14
CA ASP A 26 -34.13 2.33 -1.09
C ASP A 26 -35.24 2.08 -2.12
N GLY A 27 -36.26 1.28 -1.78
CA GLY A 27 -37.49 1.11 -2.54
C GLY A 27 -37.70 -0.25 -3.23
N SER A 28 -36.68 -1.10 -3.30
CA SER A 28 -36.79 -2.42 -3.97
C SER A 28 -36.92 -3.55 -2.94
N ARG A 29 -38.04 -3.59 -2.19
CA ARG A 29 -38.26 -4.49 -1.04
C ARG A 29 -37.91 -5.97 -1.27
N VAL A 30 -37.98 -6.47 -2.50
CA VAL A 30 -37.78 -7.88 -2.87
C VAL A 30 -36.46 -8.06 -3.66
N PHE A 31 -35.56 -7.10 -3.63
CA PHE A 31 -34.30 -7.18 -4.39
C PHE A 31 -33.38 -8.30 -3.87
N SER A 32 -32.87 -9.13 -4.78
CA SER A 32 -31.82 -10.10 -4.51
C SER A 32 -30.76 -10.02 -5.62
N LEU A 33 -29.50 -9.92 -5.23
CA LEU A 33 -28.37 -9.88 -6.16
C LEU A 33 -28.02 -11.30 -6.61
N THR A 34 -28.25 -11.59 -7.91
CA THR A 34 -27.98 -12.92 -8.49
C THR A 34 -27.10 -12.80 -9.73
N LEU A 35 -26.48 -13.89 -10.16
CA LEU A 35 -25.73 -13.93 -11.41
C LEU A 35 -26.60 -13.60 -12.64
N ALA A 36 -27.89 -13.94 -12.59
CA ALA A 36 -28.82 -13.74 -13.68
C ALA A 36 -29.23 -12.28 -13.88
N ASN A 37 -29.43 -11.52 -12.78
CA ASN A 37 -29.88 -10.13 -12.85
C ASN A 37 -28.74 -9.09 -12.88
N LEU A 38 -27.50 -9.53 -12.82
CA LEU A 38 -26.34 -8.63 -12.86
C LEU A 38 -26.21 -8.04 -14.27
N SER A 39 -26.50 -6.75 -14.40
CA SER A 39 -26.45 -5.97 -15.66
C SER A 39 -25.36 -4.89 -15.59
N PRO A 40 -24.96 -4.30 -16.73
CA PRO A 40 -24.05 -3.14 -16.73
C PRO A 40 -24.59 -1.98 -15.90
N GLU A 41 -25.91 -1.77 -15.90
CA GLU A 41 -26.57 -0.74 -15.08
C GLU A 41 -26.45 -1.05 -13.59
N LEU A 42 -26.65 -2.31 -13.21
CA LEU A 42 -26.50 -2.72 -11.82
C LEU A 42 -25.02 -2.62 -11.35
N LEU A 43 -24.06 -2.84 -12.24
CA LEU A 43 -22.64 -2.60 -11.94
C LEU A 43 -22.35 -1.12 -11.66
N ARG A 44 -22.97 -0.17 -12.39
CA ARG A 44 -22.85 1.26 -12.08
C ARG A 44 -23.41 1.59 -10.69
N GLN A 45 -24.59 1.05 -10.38
CA GLN A 45 -25.19 1.23 -9.04
C GLN A 45 -24.34 0.64 -7.92
N ILE A 46 -23.64 -0.48 -8.17
CA ILE A 46 -22.66 -1.03 -7.23
C ILE A 46 -21.45 -0.09 -7.09
N GLU A 47 -20.96 0.48 -8.17
CA GLU A 47 -19.85 1.44 -8.17
C GLU A 47 -20.19 2.70 -7.36
N ASP A 48 -21.37 3.28 -7.61
CA ASP A 48 -21.90 4.44 -6.87
C ASP A 48 -22.06 4.12 -5.37
N PHE A 49 -22.66 2.97 -5.05
CA PHE A 49 -22.79 2.51 -3.68
C PHE A 49 -21.43 2.38 -2.98
N LEU A 50 -20.44 1.79 -3.64
CA LEU A 50 -19.09 1.63 -3.06
C LEU A 50 -18.39 2.96 -2.83
N THR A 51 -18.69 3.97 -3.65
CA THR A 51 -18.14 5.33 -3.53
C THR A 51 -18.80 6.06 -2.36
N ASP A 52 -20.11 5.94 -2.23
CA ASP A 52 -20.93 6.72 -1.30
C ASP A 52 -21.23 6.01 0.03
N GLU A 53 -20.55 4.90 0.35
CA GLU A 53 -20.84 4.11 1.56
C GLU A 53 -20.83 4.92 2.86
N LYS A 54 -20.07 6.04 2.94
CA LYS A 54 -20.11 6.93 4.12
C LYS A 54 -21.46 7.61 4.26
N ALA A 55 -22.03 8.16 3.20
CA ALA A 55 -23.34 8.81 3.20
C ALA A 55 -24.46 7.79 3.46
N ILE A 56 -24.34 6.61 2.87
CA ILE A 56 -25.28 5.50 3.07
C ILE A 56 -25.27 5.02 4.52
N PHE A 57 -24.10 4.94 5.17
CA PHE A 57 -23.99 4.60 6.58
C PHE A 57 -24.75 5.60 7.48
N LEU A 58 -24.61 6.89 7.18
CA LEU A 58 -25.30 7.93 7.96
C LEU A 58 -26.84 7.84 7.83
N ARG A 59 -27.32 7.38 6.66
CA ARG A 59 -28.75 7.23 6.39
C ARG A 59 -29.32 5.89 6.88
N TYR A 60 -28.52 4.80 6.80
CA TYR A 60 -28.94 3.41 7.09
C TYR A 60 -27.87 2.67 7.92
N PRO A 61 -27.58 3.08 9.18
CA PRO A 61 -26.51 2.49 9.99
C PRO A 61 -26.75 0.99 10.27
N GLU A 62 -28.01 0.53 10.33
CA GLU A 62 -28.38 -0.86 10.59
C GLU A 62 -27.88 -1.86 9.53
N ILE A 63 -27.61 -1.41 8.29
CA ILE A 63 -26.99 -2.22 7.24
C ILE A 63 -25.58 -2.66 7.67
N TYR A 64 -24.88 -1.77 8.37
CA TYR A 64 -23.48 -1.98 8.80
C TYR A 64 -23.42 -2.70 10.15
N GLU A 65 -24.50 -2.75 10.92
CA GLU A 65 -24.62 -3.64 12.08
C GLU A 65 -24.70 -5.10 11.63
N GLN A 66 -25.46 -5.38 10.59
CA GLN A 66 -25.61 -6.72 10.03
C GLN A 66 -24.38 -7.18 9.25
N PHE A 67 -23.80 -6.31 8.42
CA PHE A 67 -22.57 -6.59 7.64
C PHE A 67 -21.52 -5.52 7.90
N PRO A 68 -20.73 -5.64 8.98
CA PRO A 68 -19.75 -4.64 9.36
C PRO A 68 -18.75 -4.29 8.25
N TYR A 69 -18.41 -3.01 8.11
CA TYR A 69 -17.43 -2.54 7.17
C TYR A 69 -16.05 -3.21 7.38
N SER A 70 -15.66 -3.38 8.66
CA SER A 70 -14.42 -4.06 9.03
C SER A 70 -14.70 -5.31 9.86
N ALA A 71 -14.14 -6.46 9.46
CA ALA A 71 -14.22 -7.71 10.23
C ALA A 71 -13.60 -7.63 11.64
N LYS A 72 -12.73 -6.63 11.90
CA LYS A 72 -12.08 -6.44 13.21
C LYS A 72 -13.02 -5.94 14.31
N ILE A 73 -14.26 -5.55 13.97
CA ILE A 73 -15.23 -5.05 14.95
C ILE A 73 -15.84 -6.21 15.76
N ALA A 74 -15.81 -7.44 15.24
CA ALA A 74 -16.44 -8.61 15.84
C ALA A 74 -15.63 -9.28 16.96
N VAL A 75 -14.42 -8.83 17.28
CA VAL A 75 -13.60 -9.44 18.34
C VAL A 75 -13.95 -8.83 19.70
N LYS A 76 -14.73 -9.58 20.49
CA LYS A 76 -15.06 -9.30 21.90
C LYS A 76 -13.84 -9.48 22.81
N THR A 77 -12.82 -8.65 22.69
CA THR A 77 -11.78 -8.54 23.73
C THR A 77 -12.01 -7.27 24.52
N PRO A 78 -12.01 -7.32 25.86
CA PRO A 78 -12.08 -6.11 26.68
C PRO A 78 -10.83 -5.29 26.42
N LYS A 79 -10.95 -4.25 25.62
CA LYS A 79 -9.85 -3.36 25.27
C LYS A 79 -9.94 -2.09 26.11
N ARG A 80 -8.78 -1.57 26.55
CA ARG A 80 -8.65 -0.20 27.03
C ARG A 80 -9.55 0.71 26.19
N LYS A 81 -10.40 1.52 26.85
CA LYS A 81 -11.22 2.52 26.18
C LYS A 81 -10.27 3.38 25.32
N ARG A 82 -10.34 3.20 24.01
CA ARG A 82 -9.62 4.09 23.11
C ARG A 82 -10.38 5.41 23.10
N PRO A 83 -9.66 6.55 23.07
CA PRO A 83 -10.35 7.83 22.89
C PRO A 83 -11.16 7.78 21.58
N PRO A 84 -12.29 8.50 21.52
CA PRO A 84 -13.09 8.61 20.30
C PRO A 84 -12.21 9.13 19.15
N ILE A 85 -12.48 8.67 17.94
CA ILE A 85 -11.89 9.23 16.74
C ILE A 85 -12.73 10.46 16.41
N LEU A 86 -12.09 11.63 16.31
CA LEU A 86 -12.72 12.85 15.88
C LEU A 86 -12.50 13.07 14.37
N ASP A 87 -13.47 13.70 13.70
CA ASP A 87 -13.30 14.21 12.35
C ASP A 87 -12.54 15.55 12.34
N ASP A 88 -12.34 16.13 11.16
CA ASP A 88 -11.61 17.38 10.99
C ASP A 88 -12.34 18.59 11.63
N GLU A 89 -13.64 18.45 11.94
CA GLU A 89 -14.50 19.44 12.59
C GLU A 89 -14.58 19.23 14.11
N GLY A 90 -13.92 18.17 14.64
CA GLY A 90 -13.89 17.84 16.06
C GLY A 90 -15.09 17.00 16.55
N ASN A 91 -15.96 16.49 15.68
CA ASN A 91 -17.07 15.63 16.03
C ASN A 91 -16.63 14.17 16.18
N GLU A 92 -17.27 13.41 17.08
CA GLU A 92 -17.02 11.98 17.19
C GLU A 92 -17.45 11.23 15.93
N VAL A 93 -16.50 10.52 15.31
CA VAL A 93 -16.79 9.62 14.19
C VAL A 93 -17.55 8.40 14.70
N PRO A 94 -18.76 8.11 14.20
CA PRO A 94 -19.54 6.96 14.62
C PRO A 94 -18.77 5.65 14.46
N LYS A 95 -18.89 4.78 15.47
CA LYS A 95 -18.19 3.50 15.45
C LYS A 95 -18.64 2.64 14.27
N GLY A 96 -17.70 2.17 13.50
CA GLY A 96 -17.98 1.32 12.33
C GLY A 96 -18.27 2.09 11.05
N MET A 97 -18.25 3.41 11.08
CA MET A 97 -18.45 4.24 9.90
C MET A 97 -17.39 3.91 8.80
N PRO A 98 -17.82 3.68 7.57
CA PRO A 98 -16.93 3.48 6.44
C PRO A 98 -16.03 4.70 6.20
N LYS A 99 -14.77 4.45 5.88
CA LYS A 99 -13.94 5.49 5.30
C LYS A 99 -14.30 5.65 3.81
N PRO A 100 -14.33 6.89 3.29
CA PRO A 100 -14.50 7.09 1.86
C PRO A 100 -13.47 6.27 1.07
N ARG A 101 -13.90 5.65 -0.03
CA ARG A 101 -13.00 4.91 -0.91
C ARG A 101 -12.51 5.78 -2.05
N GLY A 102 -11.21 5.74 -2.29
CA GLY A 102 -10.67 6.28 -3.52
C GLY A 102 -10.99 5.37 -4.71
N GLN A 103 -11.00 5.95 -5.91
CA GLN A 103 -11.31 5.26 -7.18
C GLN A 103 -10.52 3.95 -7.36
N ASN A 104 -9.24 3.93 -7.01
CA ASN A 104 -8.43 2.71 -7.13
C ASN A 104 -8.96 1.55 -6.29
N THR A 105 -9.54 1.83 -5.12
CA THR A 105 -10.12 0.81 -4.24
C THR A 105 -11.42 0.28 -4.82
N VAL A 106 -12.25 1.17 -5.38
CA VAL A 106 -13.50 0.78 -6.07
C VAL A 106 -13.19 -0.05 -7.31
N ALA A 107 -12.27 0.41 -8.16
CA ALA A 107 -11.82 -0.31 -9.35
C ALA A 107 -11.25 -1.70 -9.02
N ASP A 108 -10.51 -1.83 -7.90
CA ASP A 108 -9.97 -3.12 -7.45
C ASP A 108 -11.08 -4.08 -6.97
N LEU A 109 -12.12 -3.58 -6.30
CA LEU A 109 -13.30 -4.38 -5.93
C LEU A 109 -14.08 -4.86 -7.16
N LEU A 110 -14.32 -3.97 -8.13
CA LEU A 110 -14.99 -4.33 -9.39
C LEU A 110 -14.15 -5.30 -10.24
N THR A 111 -12.83 -5.16 -10.24
CA THR A 111 -11.93 -6.11 -10.90
C THR A 111 -12.02 -7.51 -10.29
N ARG A 112 -12.17 -7.60 -8.96
CA ARG A 112 -12.40 -8.89 -8.28
C ARG A 112 -13.77 -9.46 -8.61
N LEU A 113 -14.81 -8.61 -8.67
CA LEU A 113 -16.14 -9.05 -9.09
C LEU A 113 -16.11 -9.59 -10.52
N ARG A 114 -15.43 -8.88 -11.44
CA ARG A 114 -15.22 -9.36 -12.83
C ARG A 114 -14.53 -10.72 -12.86
N ALA A 115 -13.46 -10.89 -12.07
CA ALA A 115 -12.75 -12.16 -12.01
C ALA A 115 -13.64 -13.31 -11.49
N PHE A 116 -14.54 -13.03 -10.54
CA PHE A 116 -15.52 -13.99 -10.06
C PHE A 116 -16.57 -14.34 -11.14
N ILE A 117 -17.10 -13.35 -11.85
CA ILE A 117 -18.08 -13.58 -12.93
C ILE A 117 -17.48 -14.40 -14.08
N LEU A 118 -16.25 -14.08 -14.50
CA LEU A 118 -15.57 -14.85 -15.55
C LEU A 118 -15.35 -16.30 -15.09
N TRP A 119 -14.93 -16.51 -13.84
CA TRP A 119 -14.84 -17.85 -13.26
C TRP A 119 -16.19 -18.58 -13.25
N ALA A 120 -17.28 -17.89 -12.92
CA ALA A 120 -18.63 -18.48 -12.90
C ALA A 120 -19.08 -18.88 -14.30
N ILE A 121 -18.73 -18.10 -15.34
CA ILE A 121 -18.99 -18.42 -16.74
C ILE A 121 -18.19 -19.64 -17.17
N ASP A 122 -16.88 -19.66 -16.88
CA ASP A 122 -15.98 -20.77 -17.23
C ASP A 122 -16.39 -22.10 -16.60
N ASN A 123 -17.06 -22.05 -15.42
CA ASN A 123 -17.57 -23.22 -14.72
C ASN A 123 -19.07 -23.50 -14.98
N GLY A 124 -19.70 -22.82 -15.93
CA GLY A 124 -21.09 -23.12 -16.35
C GLY A 124 -22.19 -22.65 -15.41
N TYR A 125 -21.89 -21.83 -14.39
CA TYR A 125 -22.89 -21.29 -13.46
C TYR A 125 -23.77 -20.20 -14.08
N THR A 126 -23.29 -19.53 -15.13
CA THR A 126 -24.02 -18.48 -15.87
C THR A 126 -23.40 -18.28 -17.24
N THR A 127 -24.19 -17.75 -18.17
CA THR A 127 -23.71 -17.22 -19.46
C THR A 127 -23.67 -15.69 -19.48
N ASN A 128 -24.22 -15.07 -18.42
CA ASN A 128 -24.32 -13.63 -18.31
C ASN A 128 -22.96 -12.98 -18.00
N ASN A 129 -22.50 -12.09 -18.90
CA ASN A 129 -21.27 -11.32 -18.69
C ASN A 129 -21.56 -9.81 -18.79
N PRO A 130 -21.95 -9.16 -17.68
CA PRO A 130 -22.27 -7.74 -17.68
C PRO A 130 -21.04 -6.85 -17.95
N PHE A 131 -19.83 -7.35 -17.76
CA PHE A 131 -18.58 -6.61 -18.01
C PHE A 131 -18.24 -6.45 -19.49
N LYS A 132 -18.99 -7.07 -20.43
CA LYS A 132 -18.84 -6.80 -21.88
C LYS A 132 -19.17 -5.34 -22.22
N HIS A 133 -20.10 -4.73 -21.49
CA HIS A 133 -20.61 -3.38 -21.72
C HIS A 133 -20.43 -2.45 -20.51
N PHE A 134 -19.51 -2.83 -19.62
CA PHE A 134 -19.12 -2.04 -18.45
C PHE A 134 -17.60 -1.94 -18.37
N SER A 135 -17.08 -0.71 -18.39
CA SER A 135 -15.66 -0.42 -18.24
C SER A 135 -15.36 -0.04 -16.79
N ILE A 136 -14.45 -0.79 -16.17
CA ILE A 136 -13.93 -0.44 -14.84
C ILE A 136 -12.99 0.75 -15.00
N GLY A 137 -13.13 1.77 -14.14
CA GLY A 137 -12.25 2.93 -14.13
C GLY A 137 -10.77 2.55 -14.00
N GLU A 138 -9.91 3.28 -14.68
CA GLU A 138 -8.46 3.03 -14.63
C GLU A 138 -7.88 3.27 -13.26
N ILE A 139 -6.90 2.43 -12.88
CA ILE A 139 -6.13 2.62 -11.67
C ILE A 139 -5.08 3.70 -11.93
N VAL A 140 -5.21 4.82 -11.22
CA VAL A 140 -4.30 5.96 -11.32
C VAL A 140 -3.31 5.92 -10.17
N TYR A 141 -2.03 6.00 -10.50
CA TYR A 141 -0.95 6.07 -9.53
C TYR A 141 -0.30 7.45 -9.59
N GLY A 142 -0.13 8.09 -8.45
CA GLY A 142 0.66 9.32 -8.35
C GLY A 142 2.16 9.07 -8.62
N THR A 143 2.90 10.16 -8.80
CA THR A 143 4.36 10.13 -8.94
C THR A 143 5.01 9.52 -7.70
N PRO A 144 5.95 8.57 -7.85
CA PRO A 144 6.62 7.98 -6.70
C PRO A 144 7.50 9.01 -6.00
N ILE A 145 7.21 9.28 -4.73
CA ILE A 145 8.06 10.14 -3.89
C ILE A 145 9.14 9.28 -3.24
N TYR A 146 10.38 9.77 -3.26
CA TYR A 146 11.53 9.16 -2.62
C TYR A 146 12.49 10.23 -2.11
N ILE A 147 13.50 9.85 -1.33
CA ILE A 147 14.53 10.74 -0.80
C ILE A 147 15.85 10.56 -1.56
N SER A 148 16.65 11.62 -1.64
CA SER A 148 17.99 11.57 -2.20
C SER A 148 18.95 10.82 -1.26
N ASN A 149 20.16 10.55 -1.75
CA ASN A 149 21.24 9.98 -0.90
C ASN A 149 21.64 10.94 0.22
N GLU A 150 21.64 12.23 -0.04
CA GLU A 150 21.96 13.29 0.91
C GLU A 150 20.87 13.35 2.01
N GLU A 151 19.60 13.35 1.63
CA GLU A 151 18.47 13.30 2.57
C GLU A 151 18.51 12.02 3.43
N ARG A 152 18.86 10.85 2.83
CA ARG A 152 19.03 9.59 3.58
C ARG A 152 20.18 9.68 4.57
N ASN A 153 21.32 10.25 4.17
CA ASN A 153 22.48 10.40 5.05
C ASN A 153 22.17 11.37 6.20
N LYS A 154 21.55 12.53 5.90
CA LYS A 154 21.06 13.46 6.91
C LYS A 154 20.14 12.76 7.93
N LEU A 155 19.23 11.92 7.45
CA LEU A 155 18.34 11.14 8.31
C LEU A 155 19.15 10.19 9.22
N LEU A 156 20.16 9.49 8.69
CA LEU A 156 21.00 8.57 9.44
C LEU A 156 21.83 9.29 10.51
N GLU A 157 22.36 10.48 10.20
CA GLU A 157 23.24 11.28 11.06
C GLU A 157 22.48 12.06 12.14
N THR A 158 21.15 12.19 12.00
CA THR A 158 20.32 12.89 13.00
C THR A 158 20.38 12.17 14.34
N ASP A 159 20.71 12.91 15.40
CA ASP A 159 20.68 12.39 16.76
C ASP A 159 19.24 12.13 17.22
N LEU A 160 18.96 10.87 17.54
CA LEU A 160 17.69 10.36 18.03
C LEU A 160 17.90 9.54 19.31
N SER A 161 19.01 9.74 20.02
CA SER A 161 19.41 8.97 21.19
C SER A 161 18.43 9.06 22.37
N ASP A 162 17.61 10.10 22.39
CA ASP A 162 16.54 10.32 23.38
C ASP A 162 15.28 9.45 23.14
N ASP A 163 15.06 8.93 21.91
CA ASP A 163 14.00 7.97 21.60
C ASP A 163 14.58 6.76 20.83
N LYS A 164 15.03 5.77 21.60
CA LYS A 164 15.63 4.54 21.07
C LYS A 164 14.74 3.78 20.10
N GLU A 165 13.42 3.89 20.25
CA GLU A 165 12.50 3.24 19.31
C GLU A 165 12.47 3.98 17.96
N VAL A 166 12.47 5.32 17.96
CA VAL A 166 12.56 6.12 16.73
C VAL A 166 13.90 5.88 16.06
N GLU A 167 15.01 5.91 16.82
CA GLU A 167 16.35 5.62 16.32
C GLU A 167 16.40 4.25 15.61
N THR A 168 15.91 3.22 16.27
CA THR A 168 15.90 1.86 15.73
C THR A 168 15.09 1.76 14.44
N GLN A 169 13.89 2.33 14.40
CA GLN A 169 13.05 2.26 13.21
C GLN A 169 13.62 3.14 12.06
N ARG A 170 14.29 4.26 12.37
CA ARG A 170 15.06 5.05 11.41
C ARG A 170 16.18 4.23 10.78
N ASP A 171 16.95 3.53 11.58
CA ASP A 171 18.08 2.71 11.13
C ASP A 171 17.62 1.55 10.24
N ILE A 172 16.51 0.90 10.61
CA ILE A 172 15.85 -0.12 9.79
C ILE A 172 15.39 0.48 8.46
N PHE A 173 14.86 1.70 8.45
CA PHE A 173 14.44 2.38 7.23
C PHE A 173 15.65 2.69 6.32
N VAL A 174 16.73 3.18 6.88
CA VAL A 174 17.98 3.42 6.13
C VAL A 174 18.52 2.12 5.55
N PHE A 175 18.56 1.04 6.33
CA PHE A 175 18.93 -0.27 5.82
C PHE A 175 18.01 -0.71 4.67
N GLN A 176 16.69 -0.52 4.81
CA GLN A 176 15.74 -0.83 3.74
C GLN A 176 15.99 0.01 2.48
N CYS A 177 16.43 1.28 2.62
CA CYS A 177 16.87 2.13 1.49
C CYS A 177 18.12 1.59 0.78
N LEU A 178 18.97 0.85 1.48
CA LEU A 178 20.21 0.30 0.94
C LEU A 178 20.03 -1.07 0.27
N VAL A 179 18.97 -1.80 0.61
CA VAL A 179 18.69 -3.14 0.05
C VAL A 179 17.44 -3.20 -0.84
N GLY A 180 16.60 -2.18 -0.83
CA GLY A 180 15.46 -2.03 -1.73
C GLY A 180 14.33 -3.04 -1.59
N CYS A 181 14.31 -3.86 -0.55
CA CYS A 181 13.30 -4.90 -0.34
C CYS A 181 11.94 -4.32 0.07
N ARG A 182 10.87 -5.11 -0.12
CA ARG A 182 9.55 -4.78 0.45
C ARG A 182 9.57 -5.02 1.96
N VAL A 183 8.75 -4.28 2.71
CA VAL A 183 8.64 -4.45 4.16
C VAL A 183 8.27 -5.88 4.55
N SER A 184 7.43 -6.56 3.77
CA SER A 184 7.08 -7.97 3.98
C SER A 184 8.25 -8.94 3.81
N ASP A 185 9.24 -8.57 2.99
CA ASP A 185 10.46 -9.36 2.78
C ASP A 185 11.50 -8.99 3.84
N LEU A 186 11.64 -7.69 4.18
CA LEU A 186 12.48 -7.19 5.26
C LEU A 186 12.19 -7.89 6.60
N TYR A 187 10.91 -8.00 6.96
CA TYR A 187 10.46 -8.61 8.22
C TYR A 187 10.66 -10.13 8.32
N LYS A 188 11.20 -10.74 7.29
CA LYS A 188 11.59 -12.16 7.27
C LYS A 188 13.10 -12.35 7.26
N MET A 189 13.86 -11.27 7.14
CA MET A 189 15.31 -11.36 7.09
C MET A 189 15.86 -11.80 8.44
N THR A 190 16.68 -12.83 8.39
CA THR A 190 17.44 -13.35 9.51
C THR A 190 18.93 -13.19 9.22
N TYR A 191 19.80 -13.49 10.17
CA TYR A 191 21.24 -13.53 9.93
C TYR A 191 21.62 -14.54 8.82
N ARG A 192 20.81 -15.60 8.63
CA ARG A 192 21.00 -16.58 7.55
C ARG A 192 20.71 -16.00 6.16
N SER A 193 20.03 -14.85 6.08
CA SER A 193 19.81 -14.16 4.81
C SER A 193 21.06 -13.42 4.32
N ILE A 194 22.11 -13.33 5.16
CA ILE A 194 23.37 -12.70 4.80
C ILE A 194 24.33 -13.79 4.31
N ILE A 195 24.62 -13.79 3.02
CA ILE A 195 25.45 -14.80 2.36
C ILE A 195 26.54 -14.09 1.57
N ASN A 196 27.80 -14.35 1.90
CA ASN A 196 28.98 -13.80 1.20
C ASN A 196 28.89 -12.28 0.98
N GLY A 197 28.58 -11.50 2.05
CA GLY A 197 28.51 -10.04 2.01
C GLY A 197 27.29 -9.48 1.26
N ALA A 198 26.26 -10.27 1.02
CA ALA A 198 25.04 -9.85 0.35
C ALA A 198 23.79 -10.35 1.11
N VAL A 199 22.69 -9.63 0.98
CA VAL A 199 21.36 -10.12 1.37
C VAL A 199 20.80 -10.95 0.23
N GLU A 200 20.37 -12.19 0.54
CA GLU A 200 19.67 -13.06 -0.39
C GLU A 200 18.29 -13.44 0.12
N TYR A 201 17.28 -13.30 -0.75
CA TYR A 201 15.90 -13.66 -0.41
C TYR A 201 15.05 -13.93 -1.66
N ILE A 202 14.00 -14.73 -1.50
CA ILE A 202 12.96 -14.90 -2.52
C ILE A 202 11.77 -14.01 -2.14
N PRO A 203 11.40 -13.01 -2.98
CA PRO A 203 10.32 -12.10 -2.66
C PRO A 203 8.99 -12.83 -2.48
N ARG A 204 8.28 -12.56 -1.38
CA ARG A 204 7.02 -13.22 -1.04
C ARG A 204 5.97 -13.13 -2.15
N LYS A 205 5.89 -11.98 -2.82
CA LYS A 205 4.86 -11.71 -3.85
C LYS A 205 5.01 -12.58 -5.10
N THR A 206 6.23 -13.05 -5.40
CA THR A 206 6.53 -13.81 -6.62
C THR A 206 6.89 -15.26 -6.34
N LYS A 207 6.89 -15.69 -5.07
CA LYS A 207 7.34 -17.03 -4.65
C LYS A 207 6.51 -18.15 -5.27
N GLU A 208 5.20 -17.96 -5.39
CA GLU A 208 4.28 -19.00 -5.89
C GLU A 208 4.32 -19.12 -7.43
N ASP A 209 4.51 -17.99 -8.14
CA ASP A 209 4.45 -17.97 -9.62
C ASP A 209 5.83 -18.09 -10.26
N ARG A 210 6.83 -17.43 -9.69
CA ARG A 210 8.20 -17.37 -10.24
C ARG A 210 9.21 -17.08 -9.13
N PRO A 211 9.71 -18.10 -8.43
CA PRO A 211 10.68 -17.90 -7.35
C PRO A 211 12.05 -17.50 -7.91
N ILE A 212 12.30 -16.20 -7.99
CA ILE A 212 13.62 -15.67 -8.36
C ILE A 212 14.30 -15.19 -7.09
N THR A 213 15.52 -15.67 -6.84
CA THR A 213 16.36 -15.18 -5.76
C THR A 213 16.85 -13.77 -6.09
N VAL A 214 16.58 -12.83 -5.20
CA VAL A 214 17.14 -11.48 -5.23
C VAL A 214 18.38 -11.48 -4.37
N ARG A 215 19.48 -11.01 -4.92
CA ARG A 215 20.76 -10.85 -4.23
C ARG A 215 21.20 -9.40 -4.31
N VAL A 216 21.40 -8.76 -3.13
CA VAL A 216 21.83 -7.38 -3.02
C VAL A 216 23.11 -7.32 -2.21
N PRO A 217 24.25 -6.96 -2.81
CA PRO A 217 25.51 -6.73 -2.08
C PRO A 217 25.33 -5.64 -1.03
N LEU A 218 25.88 -5.86 0.16
CA LEU A 218 25.83 -4.92 1.27
C LEU A 218 27.00 -3.96 1.22
N ASN A 219 26.72 -2.66 1.31
CA ASN A 219 27.73 -1.64 1.48
C ASN A 219 28.10 -1.48 2.97
N ASP A 220 29.16 -0.72 3.26
CA ASP A 220 29.68 -0.52 4.61
C ASP A 220 28.63 0.02 5.57
N THR A 221 27.76 0.93 5.12
CA THR A 221 26.70 1.49 5.94
C THR A 221 25.69 0.40 6.34
N ALA A 222 25.29 -0.46 5.42
CA ALA A 222 24.38 -1.57 5.70
C ALA A 222 25.03 -2.57 6.68
N LEU A 223 26.32 -2.88 6.52
CA LEU A 223 27.07 -3.76 7.42
C LEU A 223 27.17 -3.15 8.84
N LYS A 224 27.49 -1.85 8.95
CA LYS A 224 27.50 -1.14 10.24
C LYS A 224 26.15 -1.18 10.95
N LEU A 225 25.04 -1.01 10.21
CA LEU A 225 23.70 -1.09 10.78
C LEU A 225 23.37 -2.51 11.28
N ILE A 226 23.76 -3.55 10.52
CA ILE A 226 23.61 -4.94 10.96
C ILE A 226 24.40 -5.17 12.25
N ALA A 227 25.66 -4.74 12.29
CA ALA A 227 26.52 -4.90 13.46
C ALA A 227 25.99 -4.16 14.70
N LYS A 228 25.44 -2.95 14.53
CA LYS A 228 24.82 -2.16 15.62
C LYS A 228 23.68 -2.89 16.30
N TYR A 229 22.91 -3.68 15.56
CA TYR A 229 21.74 -4.41 16.06
C TYR A 229 21.97 -5.90 16.21
N GLN A 230 23.24 -6.34 16.18
CA GLN A 230 23.58 -7.76 16.33
C GLN A 230 23.15 -8.29 17.70
N ASP A 231 22.34 -9.34 17.68
CA ASP A 231 21.82 -9.99 18.88
C ASP A 231 21.59 -11.47 18.59
N TYR A 232 22.48 -12.32 19.06
CA TYR A 232 22.44 -13.76 18.83
C TYR A 232 21.31 -14.50 19.55
N SER A 233 20.62 -13.84 20.47
CA SER A 233 19.40 -14.37 21.10
C SER A 233 18.17 -14.24 20.20
N ARG A 234 18.28 -13.50 19.11
CA ARG A 234 17.21 -13.24 18.15
C ARG A 234 17.54 -13.79 16.77
N ASP A 235 16.61 -14.53 16.17
CA ASP A 235 16.76 -15.03 14.78
C ASP A 235 16.69 -13.89 13.76
N MET A 236 15.84 -12.89 13.99
CA MET A 236 15.59 -11.78 13.07
C MET A 236 16.77 -10.81 13.01
N LEU A 237 17.06 -10.30 11.81
CA LEU A 237 18.17 -9.39 11.54
C LEU A 237 18.10 -8.10 12.37
N PHE A 238 16.89 -7.56 12.59
CA PHE A 238 16.62 -6.36 13.38
C PHE A 238 15.50 -6.59 14.39
N PRO A 239 15.39 -5.74 15.44
CA PRO A 239 14.26 -5.77 16.37
C PRO A 239 13.02 -5.15 15.69
N PHE A 240 12.41 -5.89 14.79
CA PHE A 240 11.25 -5.44 14.04
C PHE A 240 10.03 -5.22 14.93
N ASN A 241 9.28 -4.17 14.60
CA ASN A 241 8.00 -3.86 15.21
C ASN A 241 6.85 -4.09 14.20
N THR A 242 5.60 -3.82 14.57
CA THR A 242 4.49 -3.86 13.62
C THR A 242 4.70 -2.85 12.50
N GLU A 243 4.29 -3.17 11.26
CA GLU A 243 4.42 -2.25 10.12
C GLU A 243 3.75 -0.89 10.38
N GLN A 244 2.63 -0.89 11.11
CA GLN A 244 1.94 0.33 11.48
C GLN A 244 2.80 1.22 12.40
N ASN A 245 3.46 0.63 13.40
CA ASN A 245 4.35 1.38 14.29
C ASN A 245 5.62 1.83 13.56
N TYR A 246 6.19 0.97 12.72
CA TYR A 246 7.31 1.29 11.86
C TYR A 246 7.03 2.54 11.02
N ASN A 247 5.91 2.56 10.27
CA ASN A 247 5.52 3.73 9.46
C ASN A 247 5.30 5.00 10.32
N ARG A 248 4.75 4.86 11.53
CA ARG A 248 4.60 5.99 12.45
C ARG A 248 5.94 6.57 12.90
N LYS A 249 6.89 5.69 13.27
CA LYS A 249 8.23 6.11 13.74
C LYS A 249 9.09 6.69 12.62
N ILE A 250 8.97 6.18 11.39
CA ILE A 250 9.62 6.79 10.21
C ILE A 250 9.19 8.26 10.06
N LYS A 251 7.91 8.57 10.17
CA LYS A 251 7.42 9.96 10.07
C LYS A 251 8.03 10.87 11.12
N ILE A 252 8.11 10.41 12.36
CA ILE A 252 8.75 11.14 13.48
C ILE A 252 10.24 11.36 13.17
N ALA A 253 10.96 10.33 12.72
CA ALA A 253 12.36 10.43 12.38
C ALA A 253 12.61 11.46 11.26
N PHE A 254 11.79 11.44 10.21
CA PHE A 254 11.86 12.42 9.12
C PHE A 254 11.63 13.85 9.60
N GLN A 255 10.60 14.06 10.42
CA GLN A 255 10.29 15.35 10.99
C GLN A 255 11.45 15.88 11.84
N ARG A 256 12.03 15.03 12.72
CA ARG A 256 13.17 15.40 13.57
C ARG A 256 14.45 15.63 12.77
N ALA A 257 14.61 14.98 11.62
CA ALA A 257 15.72 15.22 10.71
C ALA A 257 15.54 16.48 9.85
N GLY A 258 14.43 17.23 9.99
CA GLY A 258 14.13 18.39 9.15
C GLY A 258 14.00 18.03 7.68
N LEU A 259 13.40 16.86 7.38
CA LEU A 259 13.04 16.45 6.02
C LEU A 259 11.58 16.86 5.74
N ASP A 260 11.38 18.16 5.59
CA ASP A 260 10.08 18.83 5.57
C ASP A 260 9.73 19.48 4.23
N ARG A 261 10.57 19.30 3.20
CA ARG A 261 10.26 19.83 1.86
C ARG A 261 8.86 19.47 1.42
N ILE A 262 8.19 20.42 0.77
CA ILE A 262 6.84 20.21 0.28
C ILE A 262 6.85 19.29 -0.95
N VAL A 263 5.94 18.33 -0.95
CA VAL A 263 5.71 17.43 -2.07
C VAL A 263 4.24 17.47 -2.49
N THR A 264 3.99 17.42 -3.79
CA THR A 264 2.64 17.33 -4.33
C THR A 264 2.23 15.88 -4.41
N VAL A 265 1.12 15.53 -3.80
CA VAL A 265 0.53 14.19 -3.82
C VAL A 265 -0.88 14.23 -4.36
N LEU A 266 -1.28 13.19 -5.08
CA LEU A 266 -2.66 13.02 -5.48
C LEU A 266 -3.45 12.45 -4.30
N ASP A 267 -4.43 13.18 -3.80
CA ASP A 267 -5.38 12.63 -2.84
C ASP A 267 -6.23 11.55 -3.52
N GLN A 268 -6.24 10.36 -2.92
CA GLN A 268 -6.87 9.19 -3.53
C GLN A 268 -8.40 9.22 -3.48
N GLN A 269 -8.98 10.08 -2.65
CA GLN A 269 -10.44 10.21 -2.51
C GLN A 269 -10.97 11.32 -3.39
N THR A 270 -10.40 12.51 -3.26
CA THR A 270 -10.86 13.70 -3.99
C THR A 270 -10.25 13.83 -5.39
N ARG A 271 -9.16 13.13 -5.65
CA ARG A 271 -8.33 13.23 -6.86
C ARG A 271 -7.73 14.63 -7.10
N GLN A 272 -7.70 15.43 -6.08
CA GLN A 272 -7.07 16.75 -6.11
C GLN A 272 -5.59 16.65 -5.75
N GLU A 273 -4.80 17.53 -6.28
CA GLU A 273 -3.42 17.72 -5.89
C GLU A 273 -3.38 18.38 -4.51
N VAL A 274 -2.67 17.77 -3.58
CA VAL A 274 -2.49 18.28 -2.22
C VAL A 274 -1.00 18.40 -1.93
N GLN A 275 -0.60 19.55 -1.42
CA GLN A 275 0.75 19.77 -0.94
C GLN A 275 0.90 19.31 0.51
N ARG A 276 1.92 18.50 0.77
CA ARG A 276 2.23 17.99 2.11
C ARG A 276 3.73 18.01 2.38
N PRO A 277 4.16 18.22 3.61
CA PRO A 277 5.56 18.06 3.96
C PRO A 277 5.98 16.58 3.82
N LEU A 278 7.22 16.36 3.41
CA LEU A 278 7.74 15.03 3.08
C LEU A 278 7.57 14.02 4.22
N TYR A 279 7.75 14.45 5.49
CA TYR A 279 7.60 13.57 6.64
C TYR A 279 6.18 13.00 6.79
N GLU A 280 5.13 13.70 6.35
CA GLU A 280 3.76 13.19 6.42
C GLU A 280 3.49 12.02 5.46
N VAL A 281 4.18 11.99 4.33
CA VAL A 281 4.03 10.96 3.30
C VAL A 281 5.07 9.84 3.42
N ALA A 282 6.02 9.98 4.35
CA ALA A 282 7.05 8.98 4.60
C ALA A 282 6.44 7.64 5.03
N SER A 283 6.95 6.55 4.47
CA SER A 283 6.50 5.19 4.75
C SER A 283 7.56 4.16 4.37
N SER A 284 7.43 2.94 4.86
CA SER A 284 8.28 1.80 4.52
C SER A 284 8.43 1.59 2.99
N HIS A 285 7.40 1.90 2.22
CA HIS A 285 7.46 1.77 0.76
C HIS A 285 8.35 2.85 0.11
N MET A 286 8.52 4.01 0.77
CA MET A 286 9.45 5.05 0.31
C MET A 286 10.90 4.57 0.32
N ALA A 287 11.30 3.73 1.30
CA ALA A 287 12.66 3.17 1.33
C ALA A 287 12.98 2.39 0.04
N ARG A 288 12.07 1.55 -0.43
CA ARG A 288 12.24 0.83 -1.68
C ARG A 288 12.27 1.77 -2.90
N ARG A 289 11.45 2.81 -2.89
CA ARG A 289 11.47 3.84 -3.94
C ARG A 289 12.79 4.59 -3.95
N THR A 290 13.34 4.91 -2.78
CA THR A 290 14.65 5.54 -2.60
C THR A 290 15.77 4.70 -3.21
N PHE A 291 15.80 3.39 -2.92
CA PHE A 291 16.76 2.47 -3.53
C PHE A 291 16.69 2.51 -5.07
N ILE A 292 15.49 2.32 -5.62
CA ILE A 292 15.29 2.23 -7.06
C ILE A 292 15.61 3.58 -7.74
N GLY A 293 15.07 4.69 -7.22
CA GLY A 293 15.22 6.01 -7.81
C GLY A 293 16.70 6.45 -7.85
N ASN A 294 17.45 6.30 -6.73
CA ASN A 294 18.84 6.70 -6.68
C ASN A 294 19.75 5.81 -7.53
N ILE A 295 19.48 4.51 -7.64
CA ILE A 295 20.28 3.64 -8.53
C ILE A 295 19.93 3.94 -9.99
N TYR A 296 18.64 4.10 -10.32
CA TYR A 296 18.21 4.36 -11.69
C TYR A 296 18.78 5.65 -12.25
N LYS A 297 18.89 6.72 -11.44
CA LYS A 297 19.58 7.96 -11.83
C LYS A 297 21.00 7.73 -12.36
N LYS A 298 21.74 6.81 -11.75
CA LYS A 298 23.14 6.53 -12.09
C LYS A 298 23.28 5.53 -13.24
N VAL A 299 22.51 4.46 -13.21
CA VAL A 299 22.68 3.31 -14.12
C VAL A 299 21.83 3.45 -15.37
N LYS A 300 20.65 4.08 -15.30
CA LYS A 300 19.66 4.27 -16.39
C LYS A 300 19.24 2.97 -17.10
N ASP A 301 19.58 1.79 -16.54
CA ASP A 301 19.18 0.48 -17.05
C ASP A 301 18.08 -0.12 -16.15
N PRO A 302 16.83 -0.21 -16.65
CA PRO A 302 15.71 -0.76 -15.90
C PRO A 302 15.88 -2.24 -15.55
N ASN A 303 16.61 -3.01 -16.36
CA ASN A 303 16.77 -4.46 -16.16
C ASN A 303 17.74 -4.73 -15.01
N LEU A 304 18.86 -4.03 -14.95
CA LEU A 304 19.82 -4.13 -13.84
C LEU A 304 19.18 -3.71 -12.51
N VAL A 305 18.50 -2.57 -12.48
CA VAL A 305 17.80 -2.11 -11.27
C VAL A 305 16.64 -3.04 -10.92
N GLY A 306 15.95 -3.60 -11.92
CA GLY A 306 14.90 -4.60 -11.77
C GLY A 306 15.41 -5.88 -11.11
N ALA A 307 16.56 -6.38 -11.54
CA ALA A 307 17.22 -7.56 -10.96
C ALA A 307 17.54 -7.38 -9.46
N LEU A 308 18.12 -6.22 -9.08
CA LEU A 308 18.42 -5.89 -7.68
C LEU A 308 17.17 -5.71 -6.81
N SER A 309 16.08 -5.24 -7.39
CA SER A 309 14.85 -4.94 -6.66
C SER A 309 13.78 -6.03 -6.77
N GLY A 310 14.00 -7.07 -7.59
CA GLY A 310 13.02 -8.15 -7.82
C GLY A 310 11.76 -7.67 -8.55
N HIS A 311 11.89 -6.73 -9.49
CA HIS A 311 10.84 -6.37 -10.43
C HIS A 311 10.90 -7.27 -11.67
N LYS A 312 9.73 -7.57 -12.25
CA LYS A 312 9.66 -8.22 -13.56
C LYS A 312 10.09 -7.23 -14.65
N GLU A 313 10.75 -7.74 -15.66
CA GLU A 313 10.98 -7.01 -16.91
C GLU A 313 9.63 -6.50 -17.48
N GLY A 314 9.61 -5.29 -18.02
CA GLY A 314 8.39 -4.65 -18.54
C GLY A 314 7.35 -4.27 -17.47
N SER A 315 7.69 -4.31 -16.19
CA SER A 315 6.76 -3.96 -15.10
C SER A 315 6.27 -2.51 -15.20
N LYS A 316 4.95 -2.30 -15.34
CA LYS A 316 4.31 -0.97 -15.27
C LYS A 316 4.67 -0.23 -13.97
N ALA A 317 4.86 -0.95 -12.87
CA ALA A 317 5.28 -0.37 -11.61
C ALA A 317 6.71 0.20 -11.67
N PHE A 318 7.60 -0.40 -12.48
CA PHE A 318 8.96 0.06 -12.67
C PHE A 318 9.02 1.25 -13.66
N ALA A 319 8.17 1.24 -14.71
CA ALA A 319 8.12 2.33 -15.71
C ALA A 319 7.94 3.72 -15.06
N ARG A 320 7.26 3.79 -13.91
CA ARG A 320 7.04 5.02 -13.14
C ARG A 320 8.33 5.66 -12.61
N TYR A 321 9.43 4.92 -12.50
CA TYR A 321 10.72 5.46 -12.06
C TYR A 321 11.52 6.10 -13.20
N ARG A 322 11.13 5.85 -14.46
CA ARG A 322 11.76 6.49 -15.63
C ARG A 322 11.41 7.98 -15.72
N ASP A 323 10.25 8.37 -15.18
CA ASP A 323 9.71 9.73 -15.29
C ASP A 323 10.19 10.66 -14.15
N ILE A 324 11.08 10.19 -13.25
CA ILE A 324 11.38 10.90 -11.98
C ILE A 324 12.74 11.64 -12.04
N ASP A 325 13.51 11.53 -13.09
CA ASP A 325 14.82 12.17 -13.16
C ASP A 325 14.68 13.69 -13.40
N GLU A 326 14.57 14.45 -12.29
CA GLU A 326 14.51 15.91 -12.31
C GLU A 326 15.82 16.54 -12.85
N GLU A 327 16.96 15.89 -12.68
CA GLU A 327 18.23 16.37 -13.25
C GLU A 327 18.19 16.24 -14.77
N MET A 328 17.75 15.11 -15.29
CA MET A 328 17.56 14.92 -16.73
C MET A 328 16.52 15.90 -17.31
N LYS A 329 15.42 16.16 -16.58
CA LYS A 329 14.43 17.16 -17.01
C LYS A 329 15.04 18.55 -17.08
N LYS A 330 15.87 18.94 -16.10
CA LYS A 330 16.61 20.22 -16.11
C LYS A 330 17.60 20.28 -17.26
N GLU A 331 18.35 19.21 -17.52
CA GLU A 331 19.23 19.13 -18.68
C GLU A 331 18.45 19.32 -20.00
N LEU A 332 17.30 18.62 -20.14
CA LEU A 332 16.46 18.73 -21.33
C LEU A 332 15.88 20.15 -21.52
N ILE A 333 15.47 20.79 -20.45
CA ILE A 333 14.98 22.17 -20.52
C ILE A 333 16.13 23.14 -20.84
N GLY A 334 17.35 22.88 -20.32
CA GLY A 334 18.56 23.65 -20.67
C GLY A 334 18.94 23.61 -22.15
N PHE A 335 18.42 22.68 -22.95
CA PHE A 335 18.57 22.70 -24.41
C PHE A 335 17.63 23.69 -25.12
N LEU A 336 16.72 24.35 -24.40
CA LEU A 336 15.80 25.34 -24.94
C LEU A 336 16.35 26.77 -24.81
N ASP A 337 17.44 26.96 -24.04
CA ASP A 337 18.17 28.21 -23.88
C ASP A 337 19.32 28.31 -24.91
#